data_96af1dc2e872fd2cac8a507d1bd048c0
#
_entry.id   96af1dc2e872fd2cac8a507d1bd048c0
#
_cell.length_a   1.000
_cell.length_b   1.000
_cell.length_c   1.000
_cell.angle_alpha   90.00
_cell.angle_beta   90.00
_cell.angle_gamma   90.00
#
_symmetry.space_group_name_H-M   'P 1'
#
loop_
_entity.id
_entity.type
_entity.pdbx_description
1 polymer ?
#
loop_
_entity_poly.entity_id
_entity_poly.type
_entity_poly.pdbx_seq_one_letter_code
_entity_poly.pdbx_strand_id
1 'polypeptide(L)'
;MKRVLALALVLLMLLPMAIACKKDEVEEKPTGEVTLNQGEESGTVDLLTTIPTANYNGREFIIATAEAKHEAQVNVEELTGDLRNDTIYQWLSKIEAVYGVDVVSFRPDGNFYTAITNENSSGTVTTAIYGHNAFELYRPVSSKMYKNWNDMGTMIDLTASRWDQTINKDATYNGVLYGLTGDLGYTKLEGAMATYFNVGMLDEIGYSDKDMYALVDNNEWTFEKFEGIVKDFYIDTDYNNKKSVGDTFGYVTVSDNSHDIWFAQFGIPLTIRDANNRITPALYTPDNVEVVEMLQNFYHNNPGVATYSHGGDSAGYEHEFFQEGRAAMITTRLSYAQGFAQKLGVDEYGIIPAPKRDANQAEYLTKLFEQYTIWGVGKSISEADKDFIAHITDALCAESSQTLYPKFYDILLKQRYSKDSDVARMVDMVMEHQFLDTTYMFGAWLDAYPHILRDCIRRKAGLASQWATVENTLPKRLEEMYALYQ
;
A
#
# COMPACT_ATOMS: atom_id res chain seq x y z
N MET A 1 32.35 3.73 8.12
CA MET A 1 33.71 3.31 7.69
C MET A 1 33.72 2.05 6.80
N LYS A 2 32.90 1.00 7.07
CA LYS A 2 32.88 -0.22 6.22
C LYS A 2 32.25 -0.01 4.82
N ARG A 3 31.27 0.86 4.66
CA ARG A 3 30.61 1.15 3.38
C ARG A 3 31.46 1.97 2.40
N VAL A 4 32.32 2.83 2.91
CA VAL A 4 33.21 3.67 2.08
C VAL A 4 34.34 2.86 1.39
N LEU A 5 34.76 1.75 2.00
CA LEU A 5 35.77 0.86 1.40
C LEU A 5 35.24 0.09 0.20
N ALA A 6 33.94 -0.25 0.19
CA ALA A 6 33.30 -0.96 -0.92
C ALA A 6 33.17 -0.10 -2.19
N LEU A 7 32.90 1.21 -2.06
CA LEU A 7 32.82 2.11 -3.21
C LEU A 7 34.16 2.32 -3.91
N ALA A 8 35.26 2.30 -3.17
CA ALA A 8 36.61 2.44 -3.75
C ALA A 8 37.03 1.23 -4.61
N LEU A 9 36.51 0.04 -4.30
CA LEU A 9 36.82 -1.18 -5.09
C LEU A 9 36.00 -1.25 -6.38
N VAL A 10 34.79 -0.71 -6.42
CA VAL A 10 33.93 -0.73 -7.62
C VAL A 10 34.43 0.24 -8.69
N LEU A 11 35.05 1.37 -8.31
CA LEU A 11 35.65 2.30 -9.27
C LEU A 11 36.91 1.77 -9.96
N LEU A 12 37.58 0.76 -9.42
CA LEU A 12 38.80 0.18 -9.99
C LEU A 12 38.57 -0.94 -11.02
N MET A 13 37.32 -1.41 -11.19
CA MET A 13 36.99 -2.50 -12.12
C MET A 13 36.43 -2.04 -13.47
N LEU A 14 36.38 -0.74 -13.74
CA LEU A 14 35.89 -0.17 -15.01
C LEU A 14 37.04 0.35 -15.89
N LEU A 15 38.05 -0.48 -16.17
CA LEU A 15 38.99 -0.23 -17.26
C LEU A 15 38.74 -1.22 -18.40
N PRO A 16 38.67 -0.77 -19.67
CA PRO A 16 38.21 -1.60 -20.78
C PRO A 16 39.29 -2.57 -21.26
N MET A 17 38.95 -3.85 -21.39
CA MET A 17 39.72 -4.76 -22.21
C MET A 17 39.33 -4.58 -23.68
N ALA A 18 40.14 -3.81 -24.41
CA ALA A 18 40.17 -3.85 -25.84
C ALA A 18 41.41 -4.63 -26.27
N ILE A 19 41.29 -5.82 -26.88
CA ILE A 19 42.22 -6.38 -27.84
C ILE A 19 41.53 -7.56 -28.57
N ALA A 20 41.25 -7.34 -29.83
CA ALA A 20 41.36 -8.13 -31.06
C ALA A 20 41.17 -9.65 -31.08
N CYS A 21 40.25 -10.13 -31.91
CA CYS A 21 40.52 -11.24 -32.81
C CYS A 21 39.74 -11.13 -34.13
N LYS A 22 40.36 -11.69 -35.17
CA LYS A 22 40.16 -11.56 -36.60
C LYS A 22 38.84 -12.14 -37.13
N LYS A 23 38.48 -11.59 -38.31
CA LYS A 23 37.44 -12.00 -39.27
C LYS A 23 37.45 -13.47 -39.66
N ASP A 24 36.24 -14.03 -39.84
CA ASP A 24 35.86 -14.85 -40.99
C ASP A 24 34.47 -14.44 -41.46
N GLU A 25 34.34 -14.26 -42.79
CA GLU A 25 33.16 -13.75 -43.49
C GLU A 25 32.13 -14.87 -43.67
N VAL A 26 30.85 -14.56 -43.33
CA VAL A 26 29.69 -15.27 -43.90
C VAL A 26 28.62 -14.23 -44.21
N GLU A 27 28.06 -14.31 -45.43
CA GLU A 27 27.12 -13.41 -46.07
C GLU A 27 25.85 -13.09 -45.30
N GLU A 28 25.52 -11.83 -45.24
CA GLU A 28 24.29 -11.27 -44.69
C GLU A 28 23.12 -11.32 -45.67
N LYS A 29 21.93 -11.63 -45.15
CA LYS A 29 20.65 -11.17 -45.69
C LYS A 29 20.04 -10.13 -44.73
N PRO A 30 19.37 -9.09 -45.25
CA PRO A 30 19.05 -7.89 -44.46
C PRO A 30 17.83 -8.12 -43.55
N THR A 31 18.05 -7.97 -42.25
CA THR A 31 17.00 -7.74 -41.27
C THR A 31 16.91 -6.26 -40.94
N GLY A 32 15.71 -5.71 -41.03
CA GLY A 32 15.44 -4.30 -40.81
C GLY A 32 15.91 -3.80 -39.44
N GLU A 33 16.61 -2.72 -39.45
CA GLU A 33 16.95 -1.93 -38.28
C GLU A 33 15.66 -1.44 -37.60
N VAL A 34 15.40 -1.95 -36.40
CA VAL A 34 14.53 -1.27 -35.46
C VAL A 34 15.40 -0.22 -34.77
N THR A 35 15.34 1.00 -35.26
CA THR A 35 15.85 2.19 -34.57
C THR A 35 15.02 2.32 -33.27
N LEU A 36 15.63 1.92 -32.15
CA LEU A 36 15.19 2.37 -30.83
C LEU A 36 15.37 3.89 -30.80
N ASN A 37 14.29 4.63 -30.96
CA ASN A 37 14.25 6.02 -30.57
C ASN A 37 14.65 6.08 -29.10
N GLN A 38 15.87 6.56 -28.83
CA GLN A 38 16.21 7.09 -27.52
C GLN A 38 15.25 8.28 -27.33
N GLY A 39 14.21 8.08 -26.51
CA GLY A 39 13.40 9.17 -26.03
C GLY A 39 14.34 10.23 -25.43
N GLU A 40 14.17 11.46 -25.86
CA GLU A 40 14.81 12.62 -25.27
C GLU A 40 14.70 12.50 -23.75
N GLU A 41 15.83 12.47 -23.05
CA GLU A 41 15.89 12.73 -21.63
C GLU A 41 15.28 14.12 -21.42
N SER A 42 13.99 14.18 -21.12
CA SER A 42 13.42 15.35 -20.50
C SER A 42 14.20 15.50 -19.20
N GLY A 43 14.97 16.57 -19.07
CA GLY A 43 15.85 16.80 -17.94
C GLY A 43 15.02 16.78 -16.65
N THR A 44 14.91 15.62 -16.02
CA THR A 44 14.29 15.47 -14.72
C THR A 44 15.16 16.21 -13.72
N VAL A 45 14.61 17.25 -13.11
CA VAL A 45 15.29 18.01 -12.07
C VAL A 45 15.59 17.04 -10.93
N ASP A 46 16.86 16.91 -10.54
CA ASP A 46 17.21 16.15 -9.34
C ASP A 46 16.53 16.80 -8.13
N LEU A 47 15.57 16.10 -7.51
CA LEU A 47 14.76 16.63 -6.41
C LEU A 47 15.61 17.01 -5.21
N LEU A 48 16.79 16.43 -5.02
CA LEU A 48 17.73 16.85 -3.98
C LEU A 48 18.23 18.30 -4.17
N THR A 49 18.19 18.84 -5.38
CA THR A 49 18.52 20.26 -5.61
C THR A 49 17.50 21.22 -5.03
N THR A 50 16.29 20.72 -4.71
CA THR A 50 15.24 21.50 -4.04
C THR A 50 15.38 21.47 -2.51
N ILE A 51 16.25 20.60 -1.98
CA ILE A 51 16.52 20.45 -0.54
C ILE A 51 17.75 21.29 -0.18
N PRO A 52 17.76 22.05 0.92
CA PRO A 52 18.91 22.81 1.34
C PRO A 52 20.18 21.95 1.46
N THR A 53 21.33 22.51 1.11
CA THR A 53 22.61 21.82 1.30
C THR A 53 23.07 21.92 2.75
N ALA A 54 23.53 20.80 3.33
CA ALA A 54 24.13 20.77 4.65
C ALA A 54 25.10 19.59 4.76
N ASN A 55 25.96 19.63 5.76
CA ASN A 55 26.81 18.50 6.13
C ASN A 55 26.75 18.31 7.65
N TYR A 56 26.31 17.13 8.08
CA TYR A 56 26.09 16.83 9.48
C TYR A 56 27.26 16.05 10.14
N ASN A 57 28.41 15.93 9.45
CA ASN A 57 29.67 15.38 9.96
C ASN A 57 29.55 13.98 10.58
N GLY A 58 28.78 13.10 9.97
CA GLY A 58 28.56 11.73 10.42
C GLY A 58 27.56 11.61 11.57
N ARG A 59 26.69 12.60 11.75
CA ARG A 59 25.60 12.50 12.74
C ARG A 59 24.65 11.38 12.36
N GLU A 60 24.27 10.55 13.33
CA GLU A 60 23.29 9.50 13.13
C GLU A 60 21.88 10.07 12.95
N PHE A 61 21.16 9.53 11.93
CA PHE A 61 19.74 9.70 11.73
C PHE A 61 19.07 8.37 12.04
N ILE A 62 18.44 8.26 13.21
CA ILE A 62 17.95 6.98 13.73
C ILE A 62 16.47 6.81 13.40
N ILE A 63 16.13 5.70 12.74
CA ILE A 63 14.76 5.32 12.36
C ILE A 63 14.34 4.10 13.20
N ALA A 64 13.32 4.27 14.03
CA ALA A 64 12.71 3.14 14.73
C ALA A 64 11.46 2.63 13.99
N THR A 65 11.32 1.32 13.86
CA THR A 65 10.19 0.70 13.11
C THR A 65 9.43 -0.31 13.95
N ALA A 66 8.10 -0.40 13.74
CA ALA A 66 7.24 -1.26 14.54
C ALA A 66 7.30 -2.74 14.09
N GLU A 67 7.45 -2.98 12.80
CA GLU A 67 7.38 -4.32 12.21
C GLU A 67 8.47 -4.52 11.16
N ALA A 68 8.78 -5.80 10.88
CA ALA A 68 9.81 -6.17 9.88
C ALA A 68 9.56 -5.56 8.49
N LYS A 69 8.30 -5.41 8.06
CA LYS A 69 7.97 -4.79 6.76
C LYS A 69 8.31 -3.29 6.72
N HIS A 70 8.22 -2.58 7.86
CA HIS A 70 8.61 -1.18 7.95
C HIS A 70 10.13 -1.04 7.99
N GLU A 71 10.80 -1.93 8.73
CA GLU A 71 12.27 -1.99 8.80
C GLU A 71 12.87 -2.31 7.42
N ALA A 72 12.30 -3.26 6.68
CA ALA A 72 12.77 -3.66 5.36
C ALA A 72 12.82 -2.53 4.32
N GLN A 73 12.08 -1.43 4.53
CA GLN A 73 12.11 -0.26 3.66
C GLN A 73 13.34 0.63 3.89
N VAL A 74 13.98 0.54 5.04
CA VAL A 74 15.01 1.49 5.51
C VAL A 74 16.24 0.79 6.13
N ASN A 75 16.33 -0.54 6.02
CA ASN A 75 17.42 -1.32 6.60
C ASN A 75 18.01 -2.29 5.57
N VAL A 76 18.93 -1.78 4.74
CA VAL A 76 19.75 -2.60 3.84
C VAL A 76 21.21 -2.15 3.94
N GLU A 77 22.06 -3.03 4.44
CA GLU A 77 23.46 -2.71 4.77
C GLU A 77 24.44 -2.94 3.63
N GLU A 78 24.10 -3.78 2.62
CA GLU A 78 24.97 -4.15 1.51
C GLU A 78 24.19 -4.48 0.24
N LEU A 79 24.87 -4.46 -0.90
CA LEU A 79 24.32 -4.94 -2.15
C LEU A 79 24.16 -6.46 -2.10
N THR A 80 22.95 -6.96 -2.42
CA THR A 80 22.58 -8.38 -2.35
C THR A 80 22.37 -9.01 -3.73
N GLY A 81 22.31 -8.21 -4.80
CA GLY A 81 21.87 -8.62 -6.13
C GLY A 81 20.35 -8.68 -6.29
N ASP A 82 19.60 -8.47 -5.21
CA ASP A 82 18.15 -8.25 -5.28
C ASP A 82 17.87 -6.79 -5.63
N LEU A 83 17.10 -6.56 -6.68
CA LEU A 83 16.86 -5.21 -7.22
C LEU A 83 16.23 -4.26 -6.19
N ARG A 84 15.33 -4.76 -5.32
CA ARG A 84 14.70 -3.98 -4.26
C ARG A 84 15.73 -3.56 -3.21
N ASN A 85 16.44 -4.54 -2.66
CA ASN A 85 17.45 -4.29 -1.63
C ASN A 85 18.56 -3.38 -2.16
N ASP A 86 19.03 -3.63 -3.37
CA ASP A 86 20.09 -2.82 -3.97
C ASP A 86 19.64 -1.37 -4.21
N THR A 87 18.35 -1.17 -4.57
CA THR A 87 17.80 0.19 -4.71
C THR A 87 17.72 0.90 -3.36
N ILE A 88 17.27 0.21 -2.29
CA ILE A 88 17.23 0.78 -0.94
C ILE A 88 18.64 1.13 -0.46
N TYR A 89 19.60 0.23 -0.64
CA TYR A 89 21.00 0.49 -0.30
C TYR A 89 21.57 1.73 -1.01
N GLN A 90 21.34 1.84 -2.32
CA GLN A 90 21.80 2.98 -3.13
C GLN A 90 21.13 4.29 -2.69
N TRP A 91 19.83 4.28 -2.43
CA TRP A 91 19.08 5.41 -1.93
C TRP A 91 19.62 5.93 -0.61
N LEU A 92 19.76 5.06 0.40
CA LEU A 92 20.30 5.43 1.72
C LEU A 92 21.75 5.94 1.62
N SER A 93 22.60 5.21 0.88
CA SER A 93 24.01 5.60 0.69
C SER A 93 24.16 6.97 -0.01
N LYS A 94 23.27 7.33 -0.92
CA LYS A 94 23.27 8.65 -1.56
C LYS A 94 22.97 9.75 -0.54
N ILE A 95 21.98 9.58 0.32
CA ILE A 95 21.65 10.55 1.38
C ILE A 95 22.80 10.69 2.37
N GLU A 96 23.39 9.57 2.80
CA GLU A 96 24.57 9.56 3.68
C GLU A 96 25.74 10.36 3.08
N ALA A 97 26.03 10.14 1.80
CA ALA A 97 27.12 10.82 1.11
C ALA A 97 26.87 12.31 0.91
N VAL A 98 25.63 12.69 0.54
CA VAL A 98 25.29 14.09 0.23
C VAL A 98 25.25 14.95 1.49
N TYR A 99 24.66 14.44 2.58
CA TYR A 99 24.42 15.22 3.80
C TYR A 99 25.40 14.91 4.94
N GLY A 100 26.32 13.95 4.77
CA GLY A 100 27.26 13.56 5.80
C GLY A 100 26.53 13.03 7.06
N VAL A 101 25.51 12.22 6.87
CA VAL A 101 24.77 11.53 7.94
C VAL A 101 25.07 10.05 7.93
N ASP A 102 24.77 9.36 9.01
CA ASP A 102 24.73 7.89 9.09
C ASP A 102 23.27 7.49 9.38
N VAL A 103 22.61 6.84 8.41
CA VAL A 103 21.22 6.43 8.55
C VAL A 103 21.17 5.05 9.19
N VAL A 104 20.67 5.00 10.40
CA VAL A 104 20.57 3.78 11.21
C VAL A 104 19.10 3.44 11.42
N SER A 105 18.73 2.20 11.19
CA SER A 105 17.39 1.73 11.49
C SER A 105 17.42 0.55 12.45
N PHE A 106 16.39 0.45 13.27
CA PHE A 106 16.24 -0.66 14.19
C PHE A 106 14.76 -0.91 14.51
N ARG A 107 14.50 -2.10 15.02
CA ARG A 107 13.22 -2.45 15.62
C ARG A 107 13.43 -2.66 17.11
N PRO A 108 12.75 -1.88 17.99
CA PRO A 108 12.89 -2.01 19.42
C PRO A 108 12.53 -3.42 19.90
N ASP A 109 13.27 -3.92 20.87
CA ASP A 109 12.89 -5.14 21.57
C ASP A 109 11.59 -4.92 22.36
N GLY A 110 10.66 -5.85 22.25
CA GLY A 110 9.37 -5.79 22.95
C GLY A 110 8.32 -4.90 22.26
N ASN A 111 7.59 -4.11 23.04
CA ASN A 111 6.48 -3.32 22.49
C ASN A 111 6.98 -1.96 21.98
N PHE A 112 6.79 -1.71 20.70
CA PHE A 112 7.19 -0.49 20.00
C PHE A 112 6.64 0.80 20.65
N TYR A 113 5.38 0.83 21.02
CA TYR A 113 4.77 2.02 21.62
C TYR A 113 5.26 2.26 23.05
N THR A 114 5.62 1.21 23.77
CA THR A 114 6.29 1.34 25.07
C THR A 114 7.71 1.94 24.91
N ALA A 115 8.44 1.55 23.88
CA ALA A 115 9.75 2.13 23.59
C ALA A 115 9.64 3.63 23.31
N ILE A 116 8.71 4.07 22.49
CA ILE A 116 8.44 5.50 22.23
C ILE A 116 8.11 6.23 23.54
N THR A 117 7.25 5.65 24.39
CA THR A 117 6.87 6.24 25.69
C THR A 117 8.08 6.43 26.58
N ASN A 118 8.93 5.41 26.71
CA ASN A 118 10.12 5.45 27.54
C ASN A 118 11.11 6.50 27.06
N GLU A 119 11.35 6.56 25.76
CA GLU A 119 12.25 7.53 25.14
C GLU A 119 11.76 8.96 25.36
N ASN A 120 10.48 9.25 25.08
CA ASN A 120 9.89 10.57 25.35
C ASN A 120 9.91 10.95 26.84
N SER A 121 9.73 9.97 27.74
CA SER A 121 9.72 10.22 29.20
C SER A 121 11.11 10.41 29.80
N SER A 122 12.15 9.90 29.14
CA SER A 122 13.54 10.07 29.58
C SER A 122 14.05 11.52 29.43
N GLY A 123 13.35 12.30 28.59
CA GLY A 123 13.76 13.65 28.22
C GLY A 123 14.94 13.69 27.23
N THR A 124 15.39 12.53 26.75
CA THR A 124 16.42 12.40 25.72
C THR A 124 15.90 11.52 24.61
N VAL A 125 15.46 12.14 23.50
CA VAL A 125 15.00 11.44 22.30
C VAL A 125 16.15 11.37 21.32
N THR A 126 16.59 10.16 21.00
CA THR A 126 17.65 9.89 20.00
C THR A 126 17.07 9.45 18.66
N THR A 127 15.89 8.83 18.67
CA THR A 127 15.18 8.43 17.46
C THR A 127 14.67 9.65 16.70
N ALA A 128 15.06 9.78 15.43
CA ALA A 128 14.64 10.88 14.56
C ALA A 128 13.18 10.70 14.15
N ILE A 129 12.83 9.54 13.57
CA ILE A 129 11.47 9.23 13.14
C ILE A 129 11.06 7.79 13.51
N TYR A 130 9.76 7.60 13.68
CA TYR A 130 9.13 6.33 14.02
C TYR A 130 8.19 5.88 12.92
N GLY A 131 8.44 4.69 12.32
CA GLY A 131 7.63 4.09 11.26
C GLY A 131 6.74 2.97 11.78
N HIS A 132 5.41 3.10 11.56
CA HIS A 132 4.44 2.08 11.95
C HIS A 132 3.22 2.06 11.03
N ASN A 133 2.31 1.10 11.23
CA ASN A 133 1.07 1.01 10.47
C ASN A 133 0.18 2.26 10.67
N ALA A 134 -0.39 2.77 9.60
CA ALA A 134 -1.28 3.93 9.65
C ALA A 134 -2.50 3.70 10.57
N PHE A 135 -3.10 2.51 10.55
CA PHE A 135 -4.27 2.18 11.38
C PHE A 135 -3.99 2.19 12.90
N GLU A 136 -2.72 2.20 13.30
CA GLU A 136 -2.31 2.29 14.70
C GLU A 136 -1.93 3.70 15.16
N LEU A 137 -2.13 4.73 14.31
CA LEU A 137 -1.80 6.13 14.66
C LEU A 137 -2.49 6.59 15.95
N TYR A 138 -3.67 6.05 16.26
CA TYR A 138 -4.38 6.38 17.49
C TYR A 138 -3.57 6.09 18.77
N ARG A 139 -2.65 5.11 18.76
CA ARG A 139 -1.85 4.72 19.93
C ARG A 139 -0.90 5.82 20.38
N PRO A 140 0.04 6.28 19.54
CA PRO A 140 0.94 7.36 19.92
C PRO A 140 0.21 8.69 20.10
N VAL A 141 -0.87 8.95 19.34
CA VAL A 141 -1.66 10.19 19.48
C VAL A 141 -2.41 10.22 20.80
N SER A 142 -3.13 9.16 21.17
CA SER A 142 -3.87 9.09 22.45
C SER A 142 -2.95 9.19 23.67
N SER A 143 -1.72 8.73 23.55
CA SER A 143 -0.69 8.79 24.58
C SER A 143 0.16 10.06 24.51
N LYS A 144 -0.15 10.99 23.59
CA LYS A 144 0.55 12.27 23.37
C LYS A 144 2.06 12.10 23.17
N MET A 145 2.44 11.11 22.38
CA MET A 145 3.86 10.74 22.16
C MET A 145 4.49 11.49 20.98
N TYR A 146 3.69 12.07 20.08
CA TYR A 146 4.18 12.67 18.84
C TYR A 146 4.14 14.19 18.87
N LYS A 147 5.07 14.80 18.16
CA LYS A 147 5.13 16.21 17.82
C LYS A 147 4.36 16.45 16.51
N ASN A 148 3.81 17.63 16.36
CA ASN A 148 3.14 18.06 15.15
C ASN A 148 4.16 18.29 14.02
N TRP A 149 4.00 17.63 12.88
CA TRP A 149 4.86 17.84 11.72
C TRP A 149 4.82 19.28 11.18
N ASN A 150 3.67 19.98 11.30
CA ASN A 150 3.56 21.38 10.90
C ASN A 150 4.40 22.32 11.78
N ASP A 151 4.91 21.86 12.92
CA ASP A 151 5.78 22.61 13.83
C ASP A 151 7.26 22.25 13.68
N MET A 152 7.63 21.42 12.68
CA MET A 152 8.99 20.96 12.50
C MET A 152 9.94 21.96 11.82
N GLY A 153 9.49 23.20 11.63
CA GLY A 153 10.32 24.28 11.08
C GLY A 153 10.25 24.35 9.54
N THR A 154 11.27 24.99 8.94
CA THR A 154 11.28 25.34 7.51
C THR A 154 12.20 24.45 6.67
N MET A 155 12.81 23.42 7.30
CA MET A 155 13.73 22.51 6.63
C MET A 155 13.01 21.33 5.98
N ILE A 156 11.69 21.29 6.00
CA ILE A 156 10.83 20.33 5.31
C ILE A 156 9.72 21.09 4.58
N ASP A 157 9.49 20.74 3.32
CA ASP A 157 8.38 21.28 2.53
C ASP A 157 7.24 20.24 2.45
N LEU A 158 6.30 20.32 3.39
CA LEU A 158 5.14 19.42 3.44
C LEU A 158 4.15 19.63 2.28
N THR A 159 4.31 20.71 1.49
CA THR A 159 3.47 20.99 0.32
C THR A 159 4.02 20.37 -0.96
N ALA A 160 5.24 19.85 -0.94
CA ALA A 160 5.86 19.20 -2.08
C ALA A 160 5.12 17.90 -2.46
N SER A 161 5.07 17.59 -3.76
CA SER A 161 4.33 16.44 -4.31
C SER A 161 4.83 15.07 -3.84
N ARG A 162 6.06 14.99 -3.30
CA ARG A 162 6.60 13.80 -2.65
C ARG A 162 5.88 13.39 -1.37
N TRP A 163 5.17 14.34 -0.74
CA TRP A 163 4.29 14.08 0.40
C TRP A 163 2.86 13.88 -0.10
N ASP A 164 2.16 12.89 0.45
CA ASP A 164 0.77 12.60 0.05
C ASP A 164 -0.17 13.72 0.52
N GLN A 165 -0.55 14.59 -0.41
CA GLN A 165 -1.34 15.78 -0.10
C GLN A 165 -2.76 15.43 0.38
N THR A 166 -3.33 14.34 -0.12
CA THR A 166 -4.69 13.90 0.25
C THR A 166 -4.69 13.29 1.64
N ILE A 167 -3.84 12.30 1.88
CA ILE A 167 -3.76 11.59 3.17
C ILE A 167 -3.36 12.56 4.29
N ASN A 168 -2.32 13.37 4.07
CA ASN A 168 -1.82 14.29 5.09
C ASN A 168 -2.82 15.40 5.41
N LYS A 169 -3.53 15.94 4.42
CA LYS A 169 -4.63 16.89 4.63
C LYS A 169 -5.74 16.26 5.47
N ASP A 170 -6.13 15.03 5.10
CA ASP A 170 -7.23 14.35 5.78
C ASP A 170 -6.86 13.86 7.19
N ALA A 171 -5.57 13.56 7.45
CA ALA A 171 -5.06 13.25 8.78
C ALA A 171 -4.78 14.49 9.65
N THR A 172 -4.91 15.70 9.09
CA THR A 172 -4.68 16.94 9.81
C THR A 172 -5.96 17.44 10.46
N TYR A 173 -5.95 17.62 11.77
CA TYR A 173 -7.05 18.24 12.54
C TYR A 173 -6.54 19.45 13.32
N ASN A 174 -7.27 20.55 13.29
CA ASN A 174 -6.87 21.81 13.94
C ASN A 174 -5.43 22.29 13.60
N GLY A 175 -4.96 22.01 12.39
CA GLY A 175 -3.59 22.33 11.98
C GLY A 175 -2.51 21.41 12.54
N VAL A 176 -2.88 20.30 13.19
CA VAL A 176 -1.94 19.32 13.76
C VAL A 176 -1.90 18.07 12.89
N LEU A 177 -0.70 17.67 12.47
CA LEU A 177 -0.40 16.45 11.73
C LEU A 177 0.59 15.61 12.53
N TYR A 178 0.15 14.50 13.13
CA TYR A 178 0.99 13.64 13.94
C TYR A 178 1.68 12.54 13.14
N GLY A 179 1.08 12.09 12.06
CA GLY A 179 1.62 11.05 11.20
C GLY A 179 1.77 11.55 9.78
N LEU A 180 2.96 11.46 9.23
CA LEU A 180 3.31 11.93 7.89
C LEU A 180 3.37 10.76 6.90
N THR A 181 2.80 10.93 5.71
CA THR A 181 2.79 9.94 4.64
C THR A 181 3.31 10.55 3.34
N GLY A 182 4.10 9.79 2.60
CA GLY A 182 4.68 10.22 1.33
C GLY A 182 5.48 9.10 0.68
N ASP A 183 6.35 9.45 -0.24
CA ASP A 183 7.19 8.52 -0.99
C ASP A 183 8.44 8.06 -0.21
N LEU A 184 8.51 8.33 1.09
CA LEU A 184 9.60 7.91 1.98
C LEU A 184 9.72 6.37 2.10
N GLY A 185 8.80 5.62 1.53
CA GLY A 185 8.81 4.17 1.48
C GLY A 185 7.77 3.67 0.48
N TYR A 186 7.75 2.37 0.24
CA TYR A 186 6.95 1.76 -0.82
C TYR A 186 5.71 0.99 -0.32
N THR A 187 5.50 0.86 0.97
CA THR A 187 4.39 0.03 1.52
C THR A 187 3.01 0.53 1.13
N LYS A 188 2.88 1.82 0.75
CA LYS A 188 1.64 2.35 0.19
C LYS A 188 1.31 1.71 -1.18
N LEU A 189 2.33 1.53 -2.04
CA LEU A 189 2.17 0.84 -3.32
C LEU A 189 1.72 -0.61 -3.13
N GLU A 190 2.31 -1.29 -2.14
CA GLU A 190 1.98 -2.68 -1.80
C GLU A 190 0.56 -2.84 -1.26
N GLY A 191 -0.01 -1.79 -0.69
CA GLY A 191 -1.31 -1.80 -0.02
C GLY A 191 -2.51 -1.62 -0.94
N ALA A 192 -2.33 -1.25 -2.20
CA ALA A 192 -3.45 -1.08 -3.14
C ALA A 192 -4.14 -2.42 -3.42
N MET A 193 -5.48 -2.45 -3.31
CA MET A 193 -6.30 -3.66 -3.46
C MET A 193 -6.74 -3.80 -4.92
N ALA A 194 -6.49 -4.97 -5.51
CA ALA A 194 -6.89 -5.29 -6.87
C ALA A 194 -7.61 -6.65 -6.94
N THR A 195 -8.40 -6.88 -7.96
CA THR A 195 -8.97 -8.18 -8.25
C THR A 195 -8.03 -8.94 -9.17
N TYR A 196 -7.63 -10.12 -8.72
CA TYR A 196 -6.88 -11.11 -9.49
C TYR A 196 -7.83 -12.14 -10.05
N PHE A 197 -7.59 -12.59 -11.28
CA PHE A 197 -8.35 -13.65 -11.90
C PHE A 197 -7.43 -14.72 -12.51
N ASN A 198 -7.86 -15.98 -12.43
CA ASN A 198 -7.17 -17.11 -13.03
C ASN A 198 -7.60 -17.23 -14.49
N VAL A 199 -6.63 -17.11 -15.42
CA VAL A 199 -6.89 -17.09 -16.86
C VAL A 199 -7.51 -18.42 -17.31
N GLY A 200 -6.91 -19.56 -16.92
CA GLY A 200 -7.37 -20.87 -17.34
C GLY A 200 -8.79 -21.18 -16.86
N MET A 201 -9.12 -20.83 -15.61
CA MET A 201 -10.47 -21.04 -15.07
C MET A 201 -11.51 -20.19 -15.79
N LEU A 202 -11.22 -18.90 -16.08
CA LEU A 202 -12.15 -18.03 -16.77
C LEU A 202 -12.35 -18.44 -18.23
N ASP A 203 -11.30 -18.95 -18.90
CA ASP A 203 -11.38 -19.46 -20.27
C ASP A 203 -12.35 -20.66 -20.39
N GLU A 204 -12.43 -21.52 -19.35
CA GLU A 204 -13.40 -22.62 -19.30
C GLU A 204 -14.86 -22.18 -19.38
N ILE A 205 -15.18 -20.95 -18.99
CA ILE A 205 -16.52 -20.36 -19.09
C ILE A 205 -16.63 -19.28 -20.17
N GLY A 206 -15.62 -19.18 -21.04
CA GLY A 206 -15.65 -18.32 -22.22
C GLY A 206 -15.21 -16.89 -22.00
N TYR A 207 -14.45 -16.59 -20.95
CA TYR A 207 -13.79 -15.30 -20.72
C TYR A 207 -12.29 -15.43 -20.85
N SER A 208 -11.73 -14.94 -21.94
CA SER A 208 -10.27 -14.76 -22.04
C SER A 208 -9.79 -13.60 -21.17
N ASP A 209 -8.46 -13.51 -20.98
CA ASP A 209 -7.84 -12.33 -20.33
C ASP A 209 -8.22 -11.02 -21.04
N LYS A 210 -8.27 -11.02 -22.39
CA LYS A 210 -8.68 -9.86 -23.20
C LYS A 210 -10.14 -9.46 -22.97
N ASP A 211 -11.04 -10.43 -22.78
CA ASP A 211 -12.42 -10.13 -22.45
C ASP A 211 -12.53 -9.47 -21.08
N MET A 212 -11.74 -9.92 -20.10
CA MET A 212 -11.71 -9.31 -18.77
C MET A 212 -11.21 -7.87 -18.80
N TYR A 213 -10.13 -7.59 -19.55
CA TYR A 213 -9.66 -6.21 -19.74
C TYR A 213 -10.65 -5.34 -20.50
N ALA A 214 -11.32 -5.90 -21.52
CA ALA A 214 -12.36 -5.19 -22.28
C ALA A 214 -13.57 -4.82 -21.41
N LEU A 215 -13.98 -5.66 -20.45
CA LEU A 215 -15.03 -5.31 -19.48
C LEU A 215 -14.66 -4.04 -18.69
N VAL A 216 -13.40 -3.92 -18.28
CA VAL A 216 -12.93 -2.73 -17.57
C VAL A 216 -12.91 -1.51 -18.49
N ASP A 217 -12.33 -1.63 -19.68
CA ASP A 217 -12.20 -0.54 -20.65
C ASP A 217 -13.54 0.01 -21.13
N ASN A 218 -14.51 -0.88 -21.30
CA ASN A 218 -15.86 -0.53 -21.72
C ASN A 218 -16.76 -0.05 -20.55
N ASN A 219 -16.21 0.02 -19.34
CA ASN A 219 -16.99 0.41 -18.15
C ASN A 219 -18.07 -0.59 -17.74
N GLU A 220 -17.93 -1.84 -18.17
CA GLU A 220 -18.89 -2.93 -17.95
C GLU A 220 -18.52 -3.83 -16.77
N TRP A 221 -17.33 -3.64 -16.17
CA TRP A 221 -16.87 -4.36 -14.99
C TRP A 221 -17.54 -3.83 -13.73
N THR A 222 -18.79 -4.27 -13.51
CA THR A 222 -19.66 -3.90 -12.40
C THR A 222 -19.78 -5.06 -11.40
N PHE A 223 -20.30 -4.76 -10.19
CA PHE A 223 -20.56 -5.78 -9.17
C PHE A 223 -21.55 -6.86 -9.68
N GLU A 224 -22.56 -6.48 -10.44
CA GLU A 224 -23.49 -7.42 -11.06
C GLU A 224 -22.78 -8.37 -12.04
N LYS A 225 -21.87 -7.84 -12.88
CA LYS A 225 -21.07 -8.67 -13.80
C LYS A 225 -20.15 -9.61 -13.04
N PHE A 226 -19.47 -9.09 -12.01
CA PHE A 226 -18.61 -9.88 -11.13
C PHE A 226 -19.39 -11.00 -10.43
N GLU A 227 -20.53 -10.68 -9.81
CA GLU A 227 -21.41 -11.66 -9.16
C GLU A 227 -21.86 -12.76 -10.12
N GLY A 228 -22.25 -12.38 -11.36
CA GLY A 228 -22.66 -13.31 -12.41
C GLY A 228 -21.57 -14.31 -12.76
N ILE A 229 -20.36 -13.82 -13.04
CA ILE A 229 -19.19 -14.67 -13.36
C ILE A 229 -18.88 -15.61 -12.18
N VAL A 230 -18.80 -15.08 -10.97
CA VAL A 230 -18.48 -15.84 -9.75
C VAL A 230 -19.48 -16.98 -9.51
N LYS A 231 -20.77 -16.74 -9.77
CA LYS A 231 -21.85 -17.70 -9.50
C LYS A 231 -21.71 -19.00 -10.29
N ASP A 232 -21.11 -18.94 -11.48
CA ASP A 232 -20.99 -20.08 -12.37
C ASP A 232 -19.85 -21.04 -11.98
N PHE A 233 -19.04 -20.65 -10.98
CA PHE A 233 -17.91 -21.42 -10.49
C PHE A 233 -18.14 -22.03 -9.12
N TYR A 234 -18.88 -23.08 -8.99
CA TYR A 234 -18.88 -23.94 -7.82
C TYR A 234 -18.75 -25.39 -8.24
N ILE A 235 -17.69 -26.04 -7.84
CA ILE A 235 -17.46 -27.46 -8.08
C ILE A 235 -17.28 -28.15 -6.71
N ASP A 236 -18.25 -28.97 -6.36
CA ASP A 236 -18.18 -29.87 -5.19
C ASP A 236 -17.27 -31.06 -5.56
N THR A 237 -16.00 -30.94 -5.23
CA THR A 237 -14.96 -31.88 -5.64
C THR A 237 -15.04 -33.21 -4.88
N ASP A 238 -15.49 -33.20 -3.65
CA ASP A 238 -15.63 -34.39 -2.80
C ASP A 238 -17.04 -34.99 -2.78
N TYR A 239 -17.99 -34.39 -3.54
CA TYR A 239 -19.37 -34.82 -3.69
C TYR A 239 -20.15 -34.94 -2.38
N ASN A 240 -19.78 -34.11 -1.39
CA ASN A 240 -20.44 -34.14 -0.08
C ASN A 240 -21.64 -33.18 0.03
N ASN A 241 -21.94 -32.39 -1.01
CA ASN A 241 -22.96 -31.35 -1.10
C ASN A 241 -22.82 -30.25 -0.03
N LYS A 242 -21.57 -29.97 0.40
CA LYS A 242 -21.23 -28.90 1.34
C LYS A 242 -20.00 -28.19 0.85
N LYS A 243 -19.99 -26.87 0.97
CA LYS A 243 -18.78 -26.07 0.70
C LYS A 243 -17.66 -26.49 1.66
N SER A 244 -16.55 -26.94 1.13
CA SER A 244 -15.37 -27.42 1.84
C SER A 244 -14.08 -26.83 1.30
N VAL A 245 -12.99 -26.96 2.04
CA VAL A 245 -11.66 -26.50 1.60
C VAL A 245 -11.11 -27.32 0.41
N GLY A 246 -11.74 -28.43 0.04
CA GLY A 246 -11.39 -29.21 -1.13
C GLY A 246 -12.04 -28.74 -2.42
N ASP A 247 -13.06 -27.89 -2.35
CA ASP A 247 -13.86 -27.47 -3.50
C ASP A 247 -13.23 -26.33 -4.31
N THR A 248 -13.83 -26.06 -5.47
CA THR A 248 -13.45 -24.95 -6.34
C THR A 248 -14.54 -23.89 -6.36
N PHE A 249 -14.14 -22.64 -6.31
CA PHE A 249 -15.04 -21.49 -6.16
C PHE A 249 -14.75 -20.40 -7.18
N GLY A 250 -15.75 -19.59 -7.49
CA GLY A 250 -15.59 -18.38 -8.28
C GLY A 250 -14.86 -17.27 -7.54
N TYR A 251 -15.14 -17.13 -6.24
CA TYR A 251 -14.50 -16.13 -5.40
C TYR A 251 -14.23 -16.68 -4.00
N VAL A 252 -13.01 -16.56 -3.56
CA VAL A 252 -12.61 -16.93 -2.20
C VAL A 252 -12.10 -15.70 -1.46
N THR A 253 -12.50 -15.56 -0.20
CA THR A 253 -12.16 -14.42 0.65
C THR A 253 -12.06 -14.82 2.12
N VAL A 254 -11.49 -13.94 2.93
CA VAL A 254 -11.50 -14.09 4.38
C VAL A 254 -12.47 -13.09 5.02
N SER A 255 -13.09 -13.50 6.13
CA SER A 255 -14.09 -12.71 6.86
C SER A 255 -13.43 -11.61 7.72
N ASP A 256 -12.58 -10.79 7.13
CA ASP A 256 -11.87 -9.71 7.80
C ASP A 256 -11.71 -8.52 6.86
N ASN A 257 -10.50 -8.03 6.66
CA ASN A 257 -10.15 -6.87 5.84
C ASN A 257 -10.71 -6.94 4.42
N SER A 258 -10.86 -8.14 3.86
CA SER A 258 -11.42 -8.35 2.53
C SER A 258 -12.92 -7.99 2.44
N HIS A 259 -13.65 -7.90 3.56
CA HIS A 259 -15.02 -7.39 3.56
C HIS A 259 -15.10 -5.86 3.61
N ASP A 260 -14.09 -5.19 4.18
CA ASP A 260 -14.08 -3.72 4.31
C ASP A 260 -13.83 -3.02 2.97
N ILE A 261 -13.40 -3.75 1.92
CA ILE A 261 -13.04 -3.15 0.64
C ILE A 261 -14.22 -2.51 -0.09
N TRP A 262 -15.42 -3.08 0.05
CA TRP A 262 -16.55 -2.74 -0.82
C TRP A 262 -17.05 -1.31 -0.64
N PHE A 263 -17.07 -0.77 0.58
CA PHE A 263 -17.46 0.62 0.76
C PHE A 263 -16.51 1.57 0.04
N ALA A 264 -15.22 1.33 0.16
CA ALA A 264 -14.22 2.14 -0.55
C ALA A 264 -14.35 1.99 -2.08
N GLN A 265 -14.50 0.77 -2.58
CA GLN A 265 -14.62 0.49 -4.01
C GLN A 265 -15.90 1.03 -4.63
N PHE A 266 -16.97 1.13 -3.86
CA PHE A 266 -18.23 1.74 -4.27
C PHE A 266 -18.29 3.26 -4.01
N GLY A 267 -17.19 3.86 -3.54
CA GLY A 267 -17.14 5.29 -3.25
C GLY A 267 -18.03 5.73 -2.09
N ILE A 268 -18.32 4.81 -1.15
CA ILE A 268 -19.16 5.09 0.01
C ILE A 268 -18.28 5.60 1.15
N PRO A 269 -18.37 6.88 1.54
CA PRO A 269 -17.58 7.41 2.63
C PRO A 269 -18.13 6.91 3.97
N LEU A 270 -17.25 6.52 4.87
CA LEU A 270 -17.60 6.25 6.27
C LEU A 270 -17.94 7.56 6.99
N THR A 271 -17.19 8.62 6.65
CA THR A 271 -17.35 9.95 7.21
C THR A 271 -17.30 11.02 6.13
N ILE A 272 -17.91 12.15 6.41
CA ILE A 272 -17.79 13.38 5.63
C ILE A 272 -17.18 14.48 6.49
N ARG A 273 -16.55 15.46 5.84
CA ARG A 273 -15.93 16.60 6.53
C ARG A 273 -16.80 17.85 6.40
N ASP A 274 -16.96 18.54 7.50
CA ASP A 274 -17.62 19.85 7.51
C ASP A 274 -16.64 20.97 7.11
N ALA A 275 -17.14 22.21 7.07
CA ALA A 275 -16.35 23.39 6.72
C ALA A 275 -15.17 23.66 7.68
N ASN A 276 -15.18 23.08 8.88
CA ASN A 276 -14.12 23.18 9.88
C ASN A 276 -13.18 21.99 9.87
N ASN A 277 -13.24 21.17 8.81
CA ASN A 277 -12.48 19.92 8.69
C ASN A 277 -12.80 18.85 9.76
N ARG A 278 -13.97 18.94 10.41
CA ARG A 278 -14.43 17.97 11.38
C ARG A 278 -15.18 16.85 10.67
N ILE A 279 -14.85 15.62 11.04
CA ILE A 279 -15.52 14.43 10.49
C ILE A 279 -16.86 14.20 11.19
N THR A 280 -17.85 13.84 10.40
CA THR A 280 -19.16 13.38 10.88
C THR A 280 -19.50 12.04 10.23
N PRO A 281 -20.13 11.10 10.94
CA PRO A 281 -20.54 9.82 10.38
C PRO A 281 -21.46 10.00 9.17
N ALA A 282 -21.19 9.27 8.08
CA ALA A 282 -21.98 9.35 6.85
C ALA A 282 -22.54 7.98 6.40
N LEU A 283 -22.18 6.91 7.10
CA LEU A 283 -22.42 5.56 6.65
C LEU A 283 -23.90 5.15 6.66
N TYR A 284 -24.67 5.57 7.68
CA TYR A 284 -26.03 5.09 7.85
C TYR A 284 -27.03 5.87 6.99
N THR A 285 -27.29 5.37 5.79
CA THR A 285 -28.26 5.90 4.82
C THR A 285 -29.13 4.76 4.28
N PRO A 286 -30.35 5.05 3.75
CA PRO A 286 -31.17 4.02 3.10
C PRO A 286 -30.45 3.29 1.96
N ASP A 287 -29.70 4.02 1.12
CA ASP A 287 -28.94 3.46 0.02
C ASP A 287 -27.84 2.49 0.51
N ASN A 288 -27.13 2.83 1.57
CA ASN A 288 -26.12 1.96 2.13
C ASN A 288 -26.70 0.72 2.85
N VAL A 289 -27.96 0.79 3.32
CA VAL A 289 -28.68 -0.41 3.81
C VAL A 289 -28.88 -1.40 2.65
N GLU A 290 -29.32 -0.93 1.48
CA GLU A 290 -29.48 -1.77 0.30
C GLU A 290 -28.15 -2.39 -0.17
N VAL A 291 -27.05 -1.61 -0.13
CA VAL A 291 -25.70 -2.12 -0.44
C VAL A 291 -25.28 -3.22 0.53
N VAL A 292 -25.54 -3.07 1.83
CA VAL A 292 -25.23 -4.11 2.81
C VAL A 292 -26.04 -5.37 2.56
N GLU A 293 -27.32 -5.25 2.23
CA GLU A 293 -28.17 -6.41 1.89
C GLU A 293 -27.70 -7.11 0.62
N MET A 294 -27.29 -6.36 -0.42
CA MET A 294 -26.69 -6.88 -1.64
C MET A 294 -25.41 -7.68 -1.33
N LEU A 295 -24.51 -7.12 -0.54
CA LEU A 295 -23.26 -7.79 -0.16
C LEU A 295 -23.50 -9.03 0.71
N GLN A 296 -24.47 -8.97 1.64
CA GLN A 296 -24.85 -10.15 2.43
C GLN A 296 -25.41 -11.27 1.54
N ASN A 297 -26.23 -10.92 0.55
CA ASN A 297 -26.73 -11.88 -0.44
C ASN A 297 -25.56 -12.52 -1.21
N PHE A 298 -24.64 -11.72 -1.72
CA PHE A 298 -23.44 -12.20 -2.40
C PHE A 298 -22.62 -13.17 -1.54
N TYR A 299 -22.28 -12.81 -0.32
CA TYR A 299 -21.43 -13.63 0.54
C TYR A 299 -22.10 -14.90 1.05
N HIS A 300 -23.40 -14.88 1.27
CA HIS A 300 -24.09 -16.00 1.92
C HIS A 300 -24.94 -16.85 1.00
N ASN A 301 -25.42 -16.30 -0.11
CA ASN A 301 -26.36 -17.00 -0.98
C ASN A 301 -25.78 -17.30 -2.37
N ASN A 302 -24.68 -16.64 -2.80
CA ASN A 302 -24.03 -16.99 -4.05
C ASN A 302 -23.26 -18.33 -3.89
N PRO A 303 -23.57 -19.34 -4.70
CA PRO A 303 -22.92 -20.67 -4.60
C PRO A 303 -21.41 -20.60 -4.89
N GLY A 304 -20.99 -19.73 -5.78
CA GLY A 304 -19.59 -19.57 -6.18
C GLY A 304 -18.71 -18.81 -5.18
N VAL A 305 -19.25 -18.36 -4.03
CA VAL A 305 -18.49 -17.62 -3.02
C VAL A 305 -18.15 -18.49 -1.83
N ALA A 306 -16.90 -18.51 -1.41
CA ALA A 306 -16.45 -19.08 -0.15
C ALA A 306 -15.81 -18.02 0.74
N THR A 307 -16.18 -18.02 2.02
CA THR A 307 -15.62 -17.13 3.03
C THR A 307 -15.06 -17.94 4.19
N TYR A 308 -13.79 -17.73 4.50
CA TYR A 308 -13.09 -18.38 5.59
C TYR A 308 -12.81 -17.39 6.74
N SER A 309 -12.65 -17.91 7.96
CA SER A 309 -12.31 -17.07 9.10
C SER A 309 -10.86 -16.60 9.01
N HIS A 310 -10.59 -15.33 9.33
CA HIS A 310 -9.24 -14.85 9.47
C HIS A 310 -8.59 -15.44 10.73
N GLY A 311 -7.38 -15.97 10.59
CA GLY A 311 -6.62 -16.58 11.69
C GLY A 311 -6.93 -18.07 11.91
N GLY A 312 -6.15 -18.71 12.76
CA GLY A 312 -6.21 -20.15 12.99
C GLY A 312 -5.77 -20.94 11.76
N ASP A 313 -6.35 -22.13 11.58
CA ASP A 313 -5.99 -23.05 10.49
C ASP A 313 -6.48 -22.59 9.10
N SER A 314 -7.20 -21.49 9.02
CA SER A 314 -7.73 -20.94 7.75
C SER A 314 -7.11 -19.58 7.35
N ALA A 315 -6.08 -19.12 8.04
CA ALA A 315 -5.39 -17.88 7.67
C ALA A 315 -4.66 -18.03 6.32
N GLY A 316 -4.96 -17.13 5.37
CA GLY A 316 -4.32 -17.13 4.05
C GLY A 316 -4.90 -18.11 3.03
N TYR A 317 -5.99 -18.80 3.34
CA TYR A 317 -6.61 -19.76 2.43
C TYR A 317 -7.03 -19.14 1.10
N GLU A 318 -7.48 -17.88 1.06
CA GLU A 318 -7.83 -17.22 -0.20
C GLU A 318 -6.66 -17.20 -1.18
N HIS A 319 -5.45 -16.95 -0.70
CA HIS A 319 -4.24 -16.97 -1.53
C HIS A 319 -3.87 -18.37 -1.98
N GLU A 320 -3.96 -19.37 -1.08
CA GLU A 320 -3.70 -20.78 -1.39
C GLU A 320 -4.70 -21.30 -2.43
N PHE A 321 -6.00 -21.02 -2.25
CA PHE A 321 -7.02 -21.39 -3.24
C PHE A 321 -6.72 -20.84 -4.62
N PHE A 322 -6.33 -19.57 -4.70
CA PHE A 322 -5.97 -18.95 -5.96
C PHE A 322 -4.70 -19.56 -6.56
N GLN A 323 -3.66 -19.75 -5.75
CA GLN A 323 -2.39 -20.35 -6.18
C GLN A 323 -2.52 -21.82 -6.62
N GLU A 324 -3.52 -22.53 -6.14
CA GLU A 324 -3.79 -23.93 -6.50
C GLU A 324 -4.83 -24.06 -7.63
N GLY A 325 -5.28 -22.97 -8.24
CA GLY A 325 -6.30 -23.00 -9.29
C GLY A 325 -7.69 -23.42 -8.79
N ARG A 326 -8.00 -23.18 -7.51
CA ARG A 326 -9.28 -23.50 -6.88
C ARG A 326 -10.15 -22.27 -6.56
N ALA A 327 -9.68 -21.08 -6.91
CA ALA A 327 -10.44 -19.84 -6.94
C ALA A 327 -10.27 -19.16 -8.28
N ALA A 328 -11.38 -18.87 -8.96
CA ALA A 328 -11.33 -18.13 -10.23
C ALA A 328 -10.92 -16.68 -10.00
N MET A 329 -11.33 -16.07 -8.89
CA MET A 329 -10.98 -14.71 -8.52
C MET A 329 -10.74 -14.55 -7.03
N ILE A 330 -9.87 -13.61 -6.68
CA ILE A 330 -9.71 -13.06 -5.33
C ILE A 330 -9.48 -11.56 -5.42
N THR A 331 -9.81 -10.82 -4.37
CA THR A 331 -9.45 -9.40 -4.25
C THR A 331 -8.49 -9.22 -3.09
N THR A 332 -7.26 -8.81 -3.39
CA THR A 332 -6.20 -8.68 -2.39
C THR A 332 -5.17 -7.61 -2.80
N ARG A 333 -4.17 -7.39 -1.95
CA ARG A 333 -3.14 -6.37 -2.14
C ARG A 333 -2.20 -6.70 -3.30
N LEU A 334 -1.67 -5.66 -3.96
CA LEU A 334 -0.65 -5.82 -5.01
C LEU A 334 0.61 -6.53 -4.51
N SER A 335 0.92 -6.47 -3.20
CA SER A 335 2.06 -7.20 -2.62
C SER A 335 2.04 -8.71 -2.85
N TYR A 336 0.88 -9.31 -3.09
CA TYR A 336 0.76 -10.77 -3.33
C TYR A 336 1.06 -11.20 -4.76
N ALA A 337 1.06 -10.28 -5.71
CA ALA A 337 1.26 -10.60 -7.13
C ALA A 337 2.54 -11.40 -7.40
N GLN A 338 3.64 -11.14 -6.66
CA GLN A 338 4.89 -11.91 -6.79
C GLN A 338 4.72 -13.38 -6.40
N GLY A 339 4.00 -13.62 -5.32
CA GLY A 339 3.70 -14.98 -4.88
C GLY A 339 2.88 -15.75 -5.92
N PHE A 340 1.90 -15.06 -6.55
CA PHE A 340 1.09 -15.68 -7.61
C PHE A 340 1.90 -15.96 -8.86
N ALA A 341 2.74 -15.02 -9.31
CA ALA A 341 3.64 -15.24 -10.44
C ALA A 341 4.60 -16.43 -10.23
N GLN A 342 5.10 -16.61 -9.01
CA GLN A 342 6.00 -17.72 -8.67
C GLN A 342 5.29 -19.09 -8.64
N LYS A 343 4.01 -19.12 -8.27
CA LYS A 343 3.25 -20.35 -8.11
C LYS A 343 2.47 -20.76 -9.35
N LEU A 344 1.78 -19.81 -9.98
CA LEU A 344 0.96 -20.07 -11.17
C LEU A 344 1.76 -19.90 -12.47
N GLY A 345 2.63 -18.91 -12.53
CA GLY A 345 3.23 -18.39 -13.75
C GLY A 345 2.66 -17.02 -14.10
N VAL A 346 3.44 -16.22 -14.80
CA VAL A 346 3.08 -14.82 -15.09
C VAL A 346 1.90 -14.69 -16.08
N ASP A 347 1.74 -15.68 -16.95
CA ASP A 347 0.70 -15.67 -17.99
C ASP A 347 -0.59 -16.40 -17.53
N GLU A 348 -0.63 -16.96 -16.31
CA GLU A 348 -1.73 -17.77 -15.79
C GLU A 348 -2.74 -16.97 -14.95
N TYR A 349 -2.48 -15.70 -14.71
CA TYR A 349 -3.41 -14.81 -14.00
C TYR A 349 -3.35 -13.39 -14.53
N GLY A 350 -4.46 -12.68 -14.38
CA GLY A 350 -4.55 -11.26 -14.68
C GLY A 350 -4.88 -10.43 -13.45
N ILE A 351 -4.71 -9.11 -13.57
CA ILE A 351 -5.07 -8.11 -12.57
C ILE A 351 -5.98 -7.09 -13.21
N ILE A 352 -7.06 -6.76 -12.51
CA ILE A 352 -7.98 -5.68 -12.87
C ILE A 352 -8.36 -4.90 -11.60
N PRO A 353 -8.83 -3.66 -11.72
CA PRO A 353 -9.43 -2.97 -10.58
C PRO A 353 -10.60 -3.80 -10.02
N ALA A 354 -10.96 -3.55 -8.78
CA ALA A 354 -12.18 -4.13 -8.24
C ALA A 354 -13.41 -3.57 -8.98
N PRO A 355 -14.52 -4.34 -9.05
CA PRO A 355 -15.68 -3.92 -9.83
C PRO A 355 -16.31 -2.65 -9.24
N LYS A 356 -16.85 -1.80 -10.11
CA LYS A 356 -17.69 -0.69 -9.71
C LYS A 356 -19.00 -1.20 -9.12
N ARG A 357 -19.65 -0.38 -8.28
CA ARG A 357 -20.98 -0.69 -7.76
C ARG A 357 -21.96 -0.95 -8.90
N ASP A 358 -22.01 -0.03 -9.86
CA ASP A 358 -22.86 -0.07 -11.05
C ASP A 358 -22.29 0.81 -12.16
N ALA A 359 -22.98 0.89 -13.30
CA ALA A 359 -22.54 1.67 -14.46
C ALA A 359 -22.55 3.21 -14.24
N ASN A 360 -23.21 3.70 -13.18
CA ASN A 360 -23.24 5.14 -12.88
C ASN A 360 -22.01 5.60 -12.10
N GLN A 361 -21.29 4.69 -11.47
CA GLN A 361 -20.02 5.04 -10.82
C GLN A 361 -19.00 5.43 -11.90
N ALA A 362 -18.44 6.65 -11.81
CA ALA A 362 -17.57 7.19 -12.83
C ALA A 362 -16.25 6.39 -12.94
N GLU A 363 -15.58 6.20 -11.80
CA GLU A 363 -14.22 5.64 -11.75
C GLU A 363 -14.18 4.30 -11.02
N TYR A 364 -13.19 3.47 -11.37
CA TYR A 364 -12.81 2.30 -10.57
C TYR A 364 -12.00 2.77 -9.36
N LEU A 365 -12.60 2.69 -8.18
CA LEU A 365 -11.94 3.11 -6.96
C LEU A 365 -11.17 1.94 -6.34
N THR A 366 -10.04 2.24 -5.73
CA THR A 366 -9.18 1.25 -5.10
C THR A 366 -9.06 1.52 -3.61
N LYS A 367 -9.47 0.57 -2.78
CA LYS A 367 -9.14 0.65 -1.34
C LYS A 367 -7.64 0.58 -1.15
N LEU A 368 -7.09 1.56 -0.44
CA LEU A 368 -5.75 1.45 0.11
C LEU A 368 -5.81 0.73 1.47
N PHE A 369 -5.07 -0.36 1.60
CA PHE A 369 -4.99 -1.10 2.85
C PHE A 369 -4.19 -0.32 3.89
N GLU A 370 -4.76 -0.09 5.05
CA GLU A 370 -4.30 0.82 6.09
C GLU A 370 -3.03 0.39 6.86
N GLN A 371 -2.36 -0.65 6.40
CA GLN A 371 -1.07 -1.09 6.95
C GLN A 371 0.16 -0.49 6.23
N TYR A 372 -0.01 0.57 5.45
CA TYR A 372 1.13 1.32 4.95
C TYR A 372 1.84 2.07 6.08
N THR A 373 3.11 2.42 5.83
CA THR A 373 3.93 3.10 6.82
C THR A 373 3.53 4.56 6.96
N ILE A 374 3.31 4.99 8.20
CA ILE A 374 3.18 6.38 8.60
C ILE A 374 4.36 6.75 9.51
N TRP A 375 4.84 7.97 9.37
CA TRP A 375 6.03 8.45 10.06
C TRP A 375 5.66 9.47 11.14
N GLY A 376 6.09 9.21 12.38
CA GLY A 376 5.89 10.11 13.52
C GLY A 376 7.23 10.66 14.04
N VAL A 377 7.18 11.79 14.77
CA VAL A 377 8.32 12.38 15.46
C VAL A 377 8.05 12.43 16.95
N GLY A 378 9.02 12.04 17.76
CA GLY A 378 8.88 12.03 19.21
C GLY A 378 8.60 13.43 19.78
N LYS A 379 7.66 13.51 20.72
CA LYS A 379 7.25 14.79 21.32
C LYS A 379 8.38 15.53 22.01
N SER A 380 9.30 14.79 22.63
CA SER A 380 10.37 15.34 23.48
C SER A 380 11.68 15.60 22.72
N ILE A 381 11.67 15.60 21.36
CA ILE A 381 12.84 16.05 20.59
C ILE A 381 13.20 17.48 20.96
N SER A 382 14.50 17.77 21.00
CA SER A 382 14.97 19.12 21.30
C SER A 382 14.69 20.09 20.16
N GLU A 383 14.56 21.38 20.44
CA GLU A 383 14.42 22.41 19.40
C GLU A 383 15.66 22.45 18.47
N ALA A 384 16.85 22.08 18.99
CA ALA A 384 18.08 22.01 18.21
C ALA A 384 18.08 20.85 17.20
N ASP A 385 17.29 19.79 17.42
CA ASP A 385 17.22 18.62 16.55
C ASP A 385 16.13 18.73 15.49
N LYS A 386 15.18 19.66 15.63
CA LYS A 386 14.02 19.81 14.71
C LYS A 386 14.45 19.98 13.27
N ASP A 387 15.34 20.95 13.00
CA ASP A 387 15.78 21.25 11.65
C ASP A 387 16.56 20.08 11.04
N PHE A 388 17.37 19.39 11.83
CA PHE A 388 18.08 18.20 11.39
C PHE A 388 17.12 17.07 10.99
N ILE A 389 16.15 16.76 11.87
CA ILE A 389 15.17 15.70 11.62
C ILE A 389 14.31 16.05 10.42
N ALA A 390 13.78 17.27 10.36
CA ALA A 390 12.96 17.76 9.24
C ALA A 390 13.71 17.67 7.92
N HIS A 391 14.95 18.15 7.89
CA HIS A 391 15.78 18.21 6.71
C HIS A 391 16.09 16.82 6.14
N ILE A 392 16.60 15.90 6.97
CA ILE A 392 16.95 14.56 6.49
C ILE A 392 15.72 13.75 6.13
N THR A 393 14.61 13.93 6.85
CA THR A 393 13.32 13.29 6.48
C THR A 393 12.86 13.76 5.08
N ASP A 394 12.96 15.06 4.79
CA ASP A 394 12.57 15.60 3.49
C ASP A 394 13.52 15.15 2.36
N ALA A 395 14.82 15.11 2.65
CA ALA A 395 15.83 14.61 1.71
C ALA A 395 15.64 13.12 1.38
N LEU A 396 15.38 12.29 2.40
CA LEU A 396 15.06 10.87 2.21
C LEU A 396 13.82 10.70 1.34
N CYS A 397 12.76 11.48 1.58
CA CYS A 397 11.54 11.42 0.79
C CYS A 397 11.77 11.89 -0.66
N ALA A 398 12.51 13.00 -0.86
CA ALA A 398 12.83 13.54 -2.19
C ALA A 398 13.62 12.54 -3.04
N GLU A 399 14.66 11.93 -2.47
CA GLU A 399 15.44 10.92 -3.19
C GLU A 399 14.65 9.65 -3.45
N SER A 400 13.85 9.20 -2.50
CA SER A 400 12.96 8.04 -2.70
C SER A 400 11.94 8.29 -3.80
N SER A 401 11.35 9.49 -3.87
CA SER A 401 10.36 9.87 -4.88
C SER A 401 10.89 9.79 -6.31
N GLN A 402 12.19 10.03 -6.51
CA GLN A 402 12.81 9.97 -7.84
C GLN A 402 13.54 8.64 -8.13
N THR A 403 13.78 7.79 -7.13
CA THR A 403 14.57 6.56 -7.29
C THR A 403 13.85 5.30 -6.80
N LEU A 404 13.64 5.18 -5.50
CA LEU A 404 13.07 3.97 -4.89
C LEU A 404 11.60 3.77 -5.30
N TYR A 405 10.78 4.81 -5.18
CA TYR A 405 9.34 4.72 -5.41
C TYR A 405 9.01 4.36 -6.87
N PRO A 406 9.56 5.02 -7.91
CA PRO A 406 9.34 4.64 -9.30
C PRO A 406 9.90 3.26 -9.64
N LYS A 407 11.10 2.91 -9.15
CA LYS A 407 11.66 1.58 -9.39
C LYS A 407 10.84 0.49 -8.72
N PHE A 408 10.31 0.74 -7.53
CA PHE A 408 9.44 -0.21 -6.87
C PHE A 408 8.14 -0.41 -7.63
N TYR A 409 7.57 0.67 -8.15
CA TYR A 409 6.43 0.63 -9.06
C TYR A 409 6.74 -0.18 -10.33
N ASP A 410 7.88 0.07 -10.96
CA ASP A 410 8.38 -0.69 -12.10
C ASP A 410 8.61 -2.18 -11.77
N ILE A 411 9.15 -2.51 -10.58
CA ILE A 411 9.35 -3.88 -10.11
C ILE A 411 8.00 -4.58 -9.93
N LEU A 412 7.04 -3.93 -9.30
CA LEU A 412 5.68 -4.45 -9.17
C LEU A 412 5.03 -4.69 -10.53
N LEU A 413 5.31 -3.85 -11.52
CA LEU A 413 4.72 -3.92 -12.85
C LEU A 413 5.54 -4.79 -13.83
N LYS A 414 6.83 -4.49 -13.99
CA LYS A 414 7.64 -5.04 -15.10
C LYS A 414 8.18 -6.44 -14.85
N GLN A 415 8.59 -6.77 -13.64
CA GLN A 415 9.10 -8.14 -13.37
C GLN A 415 8.01 -9.20 -13.44
N ARG A 416 6.74 -8.79 -13.44
CA ARG A 416 5.59 -9.69 -13.36
C ARG A 416 4.79 -9.74 -14.65
N TYR A 417 4.89 -8.71 -15.52
CA TYR A 417 3.99 -8.53 -16.65
C TYR A 417 4.71 -8.15 -17.94
N SER A 418 5.96 -8.55 -18.10
CA SER A 418 6.84 -8.10 -19.19
C SER A 418 6.32 -8.36 -20.61
N LYS A 419 5.17 -8.98 -20.80
CA LYS A 419 4.60 -9.30 -22.10
C LYS A 419 3.26 -8.68 -22.40
N ASP A 420 2.51 -8.21 -21.41
CA ASP A 420 1.16 -7.68 -21.64
C ASP A 420 1.01 -6.22 -21.17
N SER A 421 0.82 -5.31 -22.15
CA SER A 421 0.55 -3.90 -21.91
C SER A 421 -0.79 -3.65 -21.19
N ASP A 422 -1.74 -4.59 -21.29
CA ASP A 422 -3.05 -4.45 -20.67
C ASP A 422 -2.95 -4.55 -19.15
N VAL A 423 -2.15 -5.48 -18.64
CA VAL A 423 -1.95 -5.59 -17.18
C VAL A 423 -1.30 -4.34 -16.60
N ALA A 424 -0.29 -3.77 -17.28
CA ALA A 424 0.35 -2.54 -16.82
C ALA A 424 -0.68 -1.41 -16.71
N ARG A 425 -1.53 -1.24 -17.72
CA ARG A 425 -2.62 -0.25 -17.74
C ARG A 425 -3.66 -0.49 -16.64
N MET A 426 -4.01 -1.74 -16.35
CA MET A 426 -4.94 -2.07 -15.26
C MET A 426 -4.35 -1.72 -13.89
N VAL A 427 -3.06 -1.96 -13.69
CA VAL A 427 -2.40 -1.58 -12.44
C VAL A 427 -2.28 -0.05 -12.33
N ASP A 428 -2.05 0.66 -13.43
CA ASP A 428 -2.10 2.13 -13.45
C ASP A 428 -3.48 2.62 -12.96
N MET A 429 -4.59 2.06 -13.45
CA MET A 429 -5.94 2.38 -12.96
C MET A 429 -6.11 2.08 -11.47
N VAL A 430 -5.59 0.95 -10.98
CA VAL A 430 -5.60 0.60 -9.54
C VAL A 430 -4.87 1.64 -8.71
N MET A 431 -3.77 2.19 -9.22
CA MET A 431 -2.95 3.15 -8.50
C MET A 431 -3.46 4.59 -8.58
N GLU A 432 -4.17 4.94 -9.65
CA GLU A 432 -4.64 6.31 -9.91
C GLU A 432 -5.76 6.77 -8.97
N HIS A 433 -6.72 5.87 -8.68
CA HIS A 433 -7.94 6.22 -7.96
C HIS A 433 -8.02 5.57 -6.57
N GLN A 434 -6.98 5.78 -5.77
CA GLN A 434 -6.96 5.27 -4.39
C GLN A 434 -7.99 5.99 -3.52
N PHE A 435 -8.84 5.23 -2.88
CA PHE A 435 -9.80 5.69 -1.89
C PHE A 435 -9.31 5.35 -0.49
N LEU A 436 -9.14 6.37 0.33
CA LEU A 436 -8.76 6.23 1.72
C LEU A 436 -9.76 6.97 2.60
N ASP A 437 -10.20 6.33 3.68
CA ASP A 437 -10.90 7.00 4.77
C ASP A 437 -9.99 7.00 6.00
N THR A 438 -9.59 8.19 6.44
CA THR A 438 -8.64 8.35 7.56
C THR A 438 -9.22 7.91 8.91
N THR A 439 -10.52 7.62 9.00
CA THR A 439 -11.11 7.00 10.20
C THR A 439 -10.51 5.64 10.52
N TYR A 440 -9.97 4.93 9.53
CA TYR A 440 -9.23 3.68 9.79
C TYR A 440 -8.01 3.89 10.70
N MET A 441 -7.37 5.06 10.66
CA MET A 441 -6.23 5.40 11.53
C MET A 441 -6.62 5.43 13.02
N PHE A 442 -7.91 5.57 13.29
CA PHE A 442 -8.49 5.63 14.62
C PHE A 442 -9.51 4.51 14.87
N GLY A 443 -9.53 3.47 14.06
CA GLY A 443 -10.56 2.44 14.07
C GLY A 443 -10.81 1.85 15.46
N ALA A 444 -9.76 1.51 16.19
CA ALA A 444 -9.88 0.98 17.54
C ALA A 444 -10.39 2.01 18.58
N TRP A 445 -10.12 3.31 18.36
CA TRP A 445 -10.63 4.40 19.20
C TRP A 445 -12.11 4.69 18.93
N LEU A 446 -12.54 4.53 17.69
CA LEU A 446 -13.90 4.82 17.22
C LEU A 446 -14.85 3.61 17.35
N ASP A 447 -14.65 2.76 18.35
CA ASP A 447 -15.50 1.59 18.64
C ASP A 447 -15.67 0.66 17.42
N ALA A 448 -14.61 0.50 16.62
CA ALA A 448 -14.58 -0.27 15.38
C ALA A 448 -15.53 0.23 14.27
N TYR A 449 -15.97 1.49 14.34
CA TYR A 449 -16.87 2.10 13.35
C TYR A 449 -16.42 1.87 11.89
N PRO A 450 -15.14 2.00 11.51
CA PRO A 450 -14.69 1.72 10.13
C PRO A 450 -14.90 0.28 9.68
N HIS A 451 -15.14 -0.65 10.60
CA HIS A 451 -15.32 -2.07 10.33
C HIS A 451 -16.79 -2.55 10.39
N ILE A 452 -17.76 -1.62 10.41
CA ILE A 452 -19.19 -1.96 10.50
C ILE A 452 -19.62 -2.91 9.38
N LEU A 453 -19.15 -2.69 8.13
CA LEU A 453 -19.49 -3.57 7.01
C LEU A 453 -19.06 -5.02 7.25
N ARG A 454 -17.84 -5.20 7.74
CA ARG A 454 -17.31 -6.51 8.12
C ARG A 454 -18.25 -7.22 9.10
N ASP A 455 -18.71 -6.49 10.11
CA ASP A 455 -19.61 -7.04 11.12
C ASP A 455 -21.01 -7.31 10.56
N CYS A 456 -21.53 -6.46 9.66
CA CYS A 456 -22.79 -6.74 8.96
C CYS A 456 -22.73 -8.06 8.21
N ILE A 457 -21.68 -8.27 7.42
CA ILE A 457 -21.51 -9.48 6.60
C ILE A 457 -21.28 -10.69 7.51
N ARG A 458 -20.29 -10.65 8.40
CA ARG A 458 -19.89 -11.77 9.24
C ARG A 458 -20.99 -12.25 10.18
N ARG A 459 -21.76 -11.32 10.77
CA ARG A 459 -22.83 -11.62 11.72
C ARG A 459 -24.20 -11.77 11.09
N LYS A 460 -24.30 -11.56 9.76
CA LYS A 460 -25.59 -11.48 9.05
C LYS A 460 -26.55 -10.47 9.69
N ALA A 461 -26.00 -9.35 10.15
CA ALA A 461 -26.73 -8.30 10.83
C ALA A 461 -26.98 -7.13 9.90
N GLY A 462 -28.18 -6.57 9.89
CA GLY A 462 -28.49 -5.39 9.09
C GLY A 462 -27.69 -4.16 9.54
N LEU A 463 -27.43 -3.23 8.63
CA LEU A 463 -26.67 -1.99 8.89
C LEU A 463 -27.30 -1.18 10.04
N ALA A 464 -28.63 -1.09 10.11
CA ALA A 464 -29.35 -0.41 11.20
C ALA A 464 -29.00 -0.99 12.57
N SER A 465 -28.92 -2.34 12.67
CA SER A 465 -28.57 -3.03 13.92
C SER A 465 -27.13 -2.75 14.34
N GLN A 466 -26.18 -2.75 13.40
CA GLN A 466 -24.78 -2.44 13.69
C GLN A 466 -24.58 -0.95 13.98
N TRP A 467 -25.26 -0.07 13.28
CA TRP A 467 -25.25 1.37 13.56
C TRP A 467 -25.72 1.68 14.98
N ALA A 468 -26.80 1.06 15.45
CA ALA A 468 -27.31 1.23 16.81
C ALA A 468 -26.29 0.89 17.91
N THR A 469 -25.25 0.12 17.62
CA THR A 469 -24.18 -0.19 18.58
C THR A 469 -23.21 0.96 18.79
N VAL A 470 -23.08 1.89 17.83
CA VAL A 470 -22.11 2.99 17.84
C VAL A 470 -22.74 4.37 17.85
N GLU A 471 -23.99 4.54 17.43
CA GLU A 471 -24.62 5.85 17.19
C GLU A 471 -24.58 6.80 18.40
N ASN A 472 -24.64 6.25 19.62
CA ASN A 472 -24.62 7.03 20.86
C ASN A 472 -23.21 7.28 21.40
N THR A 473 -22.22 6.43 21.05
CA THR A 473 -20.85 6.54 21.55
C THR A 473 -19.94 7.26 20.58
N LEU A 474 -20.16 7.09 19.28
CA LEU A 474 -19.31 7.63 18.22
C LEU A 474 -19.14 9.16 18.26
N PRO A 475 -20.19 9.98 18.47
CA PRO A 475 -20.02 11.43 18.58
C PRO A 475 -19.08 11.82 19.72
N LYS A 476 -19.17 11.16 20.86
CA LYS A 476 -18.29 11.39 22.01
C LYS A 476 -16.85 10.97 21.68
N ARG A 477 -16.64 9.83 21.02
CA ARG A 477 -15.33 9.38 20.60
C ARG A 477 -14.67 10.34 19.63
N LEU A 478 -15.43 10.91 18.71
CA LEU A 478 -14.94 11.92 17.79
C LEU A 478 -14.51 13.21 18.53
N GLU A 479 -15.30 13.68 19.49
CA GLU A 479 -14.91 14.84 20.32
C GLU A 479 -13.63 14.57 21.14
N GLU A 480 -13.53 13.39 21.75
CA GLU A 480 -12.33 12.96 22.46
C GLU A 480 -11.11 12.89 21.52
N MET A 481 -11.28 12.40 20.28
CA MET A 481 -10.24 12.39 19.26
C MET A 481 -9.78 13.82 18.91
N TYR A 482 -10.72 14.76 18.68
CA TYR A 482 -10.37 16.15 18.40
C TYR A 482 -9.63 16.82 19.55
N ALA A 483 -9.94 16.47 20.80
CA ALA A 483 -9.23 16.99 21.96
C ALA A 483 -7.73 16.55 21.99
N LEU A 484 -7.35 15.51 21.27
CA LEU A 484 -5.94 15.10 21.13
C LEU A 484 -5.16 15.99 20.15
N TYR A 485 -5.87 16.75 19.30
CA TYR A 485 -5.31 17.63 18.28
C TYR A 485 -5.42 19.12 18.68
N GLN A 486 -5.24 19.41 19.97
CA GLN A 486 -5.25 20.77 20.54
C GLN A 486 -3.89 21.15 21.11
#